data_f498286ed4ce6358ee8f9f7d0872b108
#
_entry.id   f498286ed4ce6358ee8f9f7d0872b108
#
_cell.length_a   1.000
_cell.length_b   1.000
_cell.length_c   1.000
_cell.angle_alpha   90.00
_cell.angle_beta   90.00
_cell.angle_gamma   90.00
#
_symmetry.space_group_name_H-M   'P 1'
#
loop_
_entity.id
_entity.type
_entity.pdbx_description
1 polymer ?
#
loop_
_entity_poly.entity_id
_entity_poly.type
_entity_poly.pdbx_seq_one_letter_code
_entity_poly.pdbx_strand_id
1 'polypeptide(L)'
;LQERMVKVNVVPDHVDWKYELGEKVKFNVVVTKNRVPQENVTVWYEVAQDMMHPLLKDTIVLENGVLTLDAGTMKTPGFLRCRVWTKYDGRTVEGRATAAFEPEKIKPTAVLPNDFNTFWESAKQENVRIPMNVKLRLLPERCTEKANVYEWNVQNYRLNSRVYGILCVPVKPGKYPALLRVPGAGVRGYAGAIVEAEKGMITLEIGIHGIPVTLEPSVYASLSQGGLYRYQYQNWDNRDEVYYKRVYMGCVRAVDYLCSMKEFDGSNLLVQGGSQGGALAIVTAVLNPRVTGVVSFFPALSDLSGYEKGRAGGWPHLFRDSTDAVEIRKKKLEVSSYYDVANFAKQLKVPVFFYLGYNDMVCPPTSTFSVYNVITSPKEIVIMEEAEHYAYPEHWSQALQWIYSKQGM
;
A
#
# COMPACT_ATOMS: atom_id res chain seq x y z
N LEU A 1 -7.57 -22.03 -0.52
CA LEU A 1 -6.23 -22.18 -1.12
C LEU A 1 -5.96 -23.66 -1.32
N GLN A 2 -5.74 -24.09 -2.56
CA GLN A 2 -5.39 -25.46 -2.86
C GLN A 2 -3.98 -25.72 -2.33
N GLU A 3 -3.83 -26.71 -1.45
CA GLU A 3 -2.55 -27.07 -0.86
C GLU A 3 -1.61 -27.63 -1.94
N ARG A 4 -0.42 -27.07 -2.07
CA ARG A 4 0.57 -27.55 -3.04
C ARG A 4 1.21 -28.84 -2.54
N MET A 5 1.42 -29.81 -3.43
CA MET A 5 2.05 -31.08 -3.13
C MET A 5 3.49 -30.95 -2.63
N VAL A 6 4.27 -30.03 -3.25
CA VAL A 6 5.62 -29.69 -2.84
C VAL A 6 5.61 -28.29 -2.21
N LYS A 7 6.25 -28.17 -1.06
CA LYS A 7 6.42 -26.91 -0.32
C LYS A 7 7.89 -26.72 0.03
N VAL A 8 8.33 -25.45 -0.05
CA VAL A 8 9.61 -24.98 0.48
C VAL A 8 9.28 -24.07 1.66
N ASN A 9 9.59 -24.51 2.87
CA ASN A 9 9.39 -23.72 4.08
C ASN A 9 10.75 -23.15 4.50
N VAL A 10 10.78 -21.84 4.72
CA VAL A 10 11.96 -21.13 5.21
C VAL A 10 11.54 -20.33 6.44
N VAL A 11 12.26 -20.51 7.53
CA VAL A 11 12.01 -19.80 8.79
C VAL A 11 13.34 -19.39 9.41
N PRO A 12 13.42 -18.19 10.03
CA PRO A 12 14.59 -17.81 10.81
C PRO A 12 14.61 -18.55 12.15
N ASP A 13 15.73 -18.48 12.87
CA ASP A 13 15.90 -19.12 14.17
C ASP A 13 15.28 -18.36 15.35
N HIS A 14 14.80 -17.14 15.15
CA HIS A 14 13.99 -16.39 16.13
C HIS A 14 12.49 -16.43 15.78
N VAL A 15 11.66 -16.68 16.77
CA VAL A 15 10.21 -16.85 16.59
C VAL A 15 9.50 -15.54 16.16
N ASP A 16 10.04 -14.39 16.55
CA ASP A 16 9.53 -13.07 16.18
C ASP A 16 10.25 -12.45 14.98
N TRP A 17 11.15 -13.21 14.36
CA TRP A 17 11.97 -12.83 13.21
C TRP A 17 12.82 -11.57 13.43
N LYS A 18 13.09 -11.17 14.69
CA LYS A 18 13.81 -9.96 15.05
C LYS A 18 15.21 -10.27 15.55
N TYR A 19 16.13 -9.40 15.21
CA TYR A 19 17.57 -9.50 15.51
C TYR A 19 18.14 -8.15 15.88
N GLU A 20 19.16 -8.16 16.74
CA GLU A 20 19.98 -6.99 16.99
C GLU A 20 21.05 -6.81 15.89
N LEU A 21 21.53 -5.57 15.71
CA LEU A 21 22.62 -5.32 14.75
C LEU A 21 23.88 -6.07 15.20
N GLY A 22 24.49 -6.80 14.27
CA GLY A 22 25.66 -7.65 14.53
C GLY A 22 25.33 -9.07 14.95
N GLU A 23 24.07 -9.36 15.32
CA GLU A 23 23.60 -10.72 15.60
C GLU A 23 23.57 -11.53 14.31
N LYS A 24 23.90 -12.84 14.39
CA LYS A 24 23.88 -13.75 13.24
C LYS A 24 22.53 -14.43 13.12
N VAL A 25 21.97 -14.40 11.93
CA VAL A 25 20.72 -15.12 11.61
C VAL A 25 21.01 -16.45 10.95
N LYS A 26 20.26 -17.48 11.35
CA LYS A 26 20.20 -18.75 10.67
C LYS A 26 18.80 -18.96 10.09
N PHE A 27 18.74 -19.40 8.84
CA PHE A 27 17.47 -19.80 8.22
C PHE A 27 17.40 -21.33 8.14
N ASN A 28 16.32 -21.87 8.69
CA ASN A 28 16.02 -23.29 8.59
C ASN A 28 15.09 -23.50 7.37
N VAL A 29 15.51 -24.40 6.48
CA VAL A 29 14.81 -24.72 5.24
C VAL A 29 14.34 -26.15 5.30
N VAL A 30 13.08 -26.39 4.97
CA VAL A 30 12.52 -27.74 4.83
C VAL A 30 11.76 -27.83 3.51
N VAL A 31 12.15 -28.75 2.65
CA VAL A 31 11.44 -29.08 1.42
C VAL A 31 10.62 -30.34 1.66
N THR A 32 9.31 -30.24 1.51
CA THR A 32 8.39 -31.38 1.72
C THR A 32 7.64 -31.71 0.45
N LYS A 33 7.35 -33.02 0.27
CA LYS A 33 6.36 -33.55 -0.67
C LYS A 33 5.32 -34.31 0.10
N ASN A 34 4.05 -33.98 -0.08
CA ASN A 34 2.95 -34.54 0.71
C ASN A 34 3.18 -34.46 2.23
N ARG A 35 3.75 -33.31 2.69
CA ARG A 35 4.10 -33.00 4.09
C ARG A 35 5.28 -33.84 4.66
N VAL A 36 5.92 -34.68 3.85
CA VAL A 36 7.11 -35.44 4.26
C VAL A 36 8.36 -34.78 3.68
N PRO A 37 9.46 -34.62 4.45
CA PRO A 37 10.72 -34.12 3.91
C PRO A 37 11.17 -34.91 2.68
N GLN A 38 11.59 -34.21 1.64
CA GLN A 38 11.93 -34.80 0.35
C GLN A 38 13.45 -35.06 0.29
N GLU A 39 13.83 -36.33 0.19
CA GLU A 39 15.21 -36.77 0.03
C GLU A 39 15.80 -36.39 -1.34
N ASN A 40 17.12 -36.10 -1.37
CA ASN A 40 17.90 -35.85 -2.57
C ASN A 40 17.31 -34.71 -3.47
N VAL A 41 16.79 -33.67 -2.85
CA VAL A 41 16.21 -32.52 -3.59
C VAL A 41 17.23 -31.43 -3.82
N THR A 42 17.38 -30.98 -5.06
CA THR A 42 18.19 -29.83 -5.42
C THR A 42 17.44 -28.55 -5.12
N VAL A 43 18.06 -27.66 -4.37
CA VAL A 43 17.57 -26.30 -4.10
C VAL A 43 18.57 -25.26 -4.54
N TRP A 44 18.05 -24.14 -5.01
CA TRP A 44 18.77 -22.89 -5.23
C TRP A 44 18.37 -21.93 -4.13
N TYR A 45 19.31 -21.19 -3.58
CA TYR A 45 19.01 -20.17 -2.58
C TYR A 45 19.80 -18.89 -2.78
N GLU A 46 19.26 -17.83 -2.27
CA GLU A 46 19.92 -16.53 -2.18
C GLU A 46 19.58 -15.82 -0.87
N VAL A 47 20.54 -15.08 -0.36
CA VAL A 47 20.37 -14.18 0.78
C VAL A 47 20.74 -12.78 0.33
N ALA A 48 19.83 -11.84 0.55
CA ALA A 48 19.99 -10.44 0.14
C ALA A 48 19.40 -9.51 1.20
N GLN A 49 19.89 -8.29 1.25
CA GLN A 49 19.09 -7.23 1.86
C GLN A 49 17.78 -7.09 1.08
N ASP A 50 16.72 -6.72 1.78
CA ASP A 50 15.40 -6.56 1.21
C ASP A 50 15.45 -5.82 -0.14
N MET A 51 14.94 -6.48 -1.20
CA MET A 51 14.90 -6.01 -2.59
C MET A 51 16.24 -5.69 -3.28
N MET A 52 17.37 -5.95 -2.63
CA MET A 52 18.70 -5.68 -3.19
C MET A 52 19.30 -6.92 -3.88
N HIS A 53 20.44 -6.75 -4.53
CA HIS A 53 21.17 -7.86 -5.15
C HIS A 53 21.67 -8.85 -4.10
N PRO A 54 21.70 -10.16 -4.44
CA PRO A 54 22.16 -11.19 -3.51
C PRO A 54 23.59 -10.97 -3.00
N LEU A 55 23.76 -11.10 -1.69
CA LEU A 55 25.06 -11.17 -1.01
C LEU A 55 25.63 -12.59 -1.01
N LEU A 56 24.74 -13.57 -0.97
CA LEU A 56 25.03 -14.99 -1.03
C LEU A 56 24.07 -15.67 -2.00
N LYS A 57 24.60 -16.54 -2.86
CA LYS A 57 23.80 -17.33 -3.80
C LYS A 57 24.51 -18.63 -4.08
N ASP A 58 23.81 -19.76 -3.96
CA ASP A 58 24.37 -21.07 -4.20
C ASP A 58 23.29 -22.10 -4.56
N THR A 59 23.76 -23.31 -4.86
CA THR A 59 22.94 -24.48 -5.18
C THR A 59 23.43 -25.66 -4.35
N ILE A 60 22.51 -26.39 -3.73
CA ILE A 60 22.86 -27.53 -2.90
C ILE A 60 21.83 -28.67 -3.08
N VAL A 61 22.27 -29.90 -2.92
CA VAL A 61 21.41 -31.07 -2.83
C VAL A 61 21.13 -31.37 -1.36
N LEU A 62 19.87 -31.38 -0.96
CA LEU A 62 19.43 -31.74 0.37
C LEU A 62 19.20 -33.22 0.44
N GLU A 63 20.09 -33.95 1.12
CA GLU A 63 19.98 -35.43 1.25
C GLU A 63 18.70 -35.85 1.95
N ASN A 64 18.29 -35.13 2.99
CA ASN A 64 17.12 -35.41 3.83
C ASN A 64 16.04 -34.32 3.78
N GLY A 65 16.10 -33.42 2.80
CA GLY A 65 15.12 -32.35 2.64
C GLY A 65 15.23 -31.19 3.62
N VAL A 66 16.31 -31.13 4.42
CA VAL A 66 16.51 -30.12 5.46
C VAL A 66 17.86 -29.41 5.27
N LEU A 67 17.89 -28.11 5.50
CA LEU A 67 19.10 -27.29 5.46
C LEU A 67 19.03 -26.18 6.52
N THR A 68 20.14 -25.93 7.18
CA THR A 68 20.34 -24.72 8.00
C THR A 68 21.39 -23.83 7.33
N LEU A 69 20.98 -22.62 6.97
CA LEU A 69 21.84 -21.61 6.34
C LEU A 69 22.29 -20.59 7.36
N ASP A 70 23.60 -20.42 7.52
CA ASP A 70 24.17 -19.25 8.22
C ASP A 70 24.17 -18.07 7.22
N ALA A 71 23.26 -17.12 7.41
CA ALA A 71 23.03 -16.02 6.49
C ALA A 71 23.77 -14.74 6.86
N GLY A 72 24.58 -14.79 7.93
CA GLY A 72 25.35 -13.63 8.39
C GLY A 72 24.54 -12.66 9.23
N THR A 73 24.79 -11.37 9.07
CA THR A 73 24.22 -10.30 9.89
C THR A 73 24.08 -9.01 9.13
N MET A 74 23.43 -8.01 9.75
CA MET A 74 23.41 -6.63 9.27
C MET A 74 24.11 -5.69 10.25
N LYS A 75 24.76 -4.64 9.71
CA LYS A 75 25.42 -3.58 10.49
C LYS A 75 24.58 -2.30 10.56
N THR A 76 23.51 -2.21 9.78
CA THR A 76 22.58 -1.08 9.73
C THR A 76 21.16 -1.61 9.84
N PRO A 77 20.22 -0.84 10.43
CA PRO A 77 18.83 -1.25 10.51
C PRO A 77 18.25 -1.58 9.13
N GLY A 78 17.53 -2.68 9.05
CA GLY A 78 16.97 -3.15 7.79
C GLY A 78 16.50 -4.61 7.84
N PHE A 79 16.36 -5.21 6.67
CA PHE A 79 15.84 -6.55 6.51
C PHE A 79 16.77 -7.41 5.66
N LEU A 80 17.01 -8.64 6.11
CA LEU A 80 17.81 -9.65 5.40
C LEU A 80 16.88 -10.80 5.01
N ARG A 81 16.73 -11.04 3.72
CA ARG A 81 15.79 -12.04 3.15
C ARG A 81 16.54 -13.23 2.61
N CYS A 82 16.10 -14.42 3.01
CA CYS A 82 16.47 -15.69 2.42
C CYS A 82 15.36 -16.16 1.49
N ARG A 83 15.69 -16.46 0.24
CA ARG A 83 14.80 -17.08 -0.73
C ARG A 83 15.38 -18.43 -1.13
N VAL A 84 14.53 -19.45 -1.13
CA VAL A 84 14.92 -20.80 -1.51
C VAL A 84 13.89 -21.35 -2.48
N TRP A 85 14.34 -21.95 -3.56
CA TRP A 85 13.44 -22.55 -4.54
C TRP A 85 13.95 -23.88 -5.05
N THR A 86 13.03 -24.70 -5.48
CA THR A 86 13.26 -25.98 -6.16
C THR A 86 12.39 -26.08 -7.41
N LYS A 87 12.71 -27.03 -8.27
CA LYS A 87 11.89 -27.34 -9.45
C LYS A 87 11.14 -28.64 -9.21
N TYR A 88 9.84 -28.62 -9.46
CA TYR A 88 9.00 -29.79 -9.40
C TYR A 88 8.00 -29.80 -10.56
N ASP A 89 7.99 -30.86 -11.35
CA ASP A 89 7.10 -31.03 -12.51
C ASP A 89 7.09 -29.77 -13.43
N GLY A 90 8.29 -29.30 -13.80
CA GLY A 90 8.48 -28.12 -14.66
C GLY A 90 8.14 -26.76 -14.02
N ARG A 91 7.72 -26.74 -12.75
CA ARG A 91 7.35 -25.52 -12.03
C ARG A 91 8.39 -25.18 -10.96
N THR A 92 8.57 -23.89 -10.74
CA THR A 92 9.36 -23.39 -9.61
C THR A 92 8.46 -23.30 -8.37
N VAL A 93 8.93 -23.88 -7.26
CA VAL A 93 8.33 -23.76 -5.93
C VAL A 93 9.30 -23.01 -5.06
N GLU A 94 8.86 -21.90 -4.48
CA GLU A 94 9.70 -21.00 -3.67
C GLU A 94 9.14 -20.87 -2.26
N GLY A 95 10.05 -20.78 -1.28
CA GLY A 95 9.81 -20.33 0.07
C GLY A 95 10.75 -19.18 0.40
N ARG A 96 10.35 -18.32 1.35
CA ARG A 96 11.15 -17.18 1.80
C ARG A 96 10.90 -16.83 3.24
N ALA A 97 11.90 -16.26 3.88
CA ALA A 97 11.79 -15.63 5.19
C ALA A 97 12.68 -14.39 5.25
N THR A 98 12.29 -13.41 6.07
CA THR A 98 12.97 -12.12 6.15
C THR A 98 13.24 -11.75 7.60
N ALA A 99 14.52 -11.74 7.98
CA ALA A 99 14.96 -11.33 9.31
C ALA A 99 14.96 -9.80 9.43
N ALA A 100 14.38 -9.30 10.50
CA ALA A 100 14.26 -7.88 10.78
C ALA A 100 15.34 -7.44 11.79
N PHE A 101 16.27 -6.59 11.36
CA PHE A 101 17.34 -6.03 12.18
C PHE A 101 16.97 -4.62 12.64
N GLU A 102 16.54 -4.50 13.90
CA GLU A 102 16.16 -3.23 14.54
C GLU A 102 15.30 -2.32 13.62
N PRO A 103 14.21 -2.83 13.05
CA PRO A 103 13.44 -2.12 12.02
C PRO A 103 12.86 -0.78 12.49
N GLU A 104 12.63 -0.62 13.80
CA GLU A 104 12.18 0.62 14.43
C GLU A 104 13.21 1.76 14.35
N LYS A 105 14.46 1.46 14.01
CA LYS A 105 15.52 2.45 13.81
C LYS A 105 15.70 2.90 12.36
N ILE A 106 14.97 2.30 11.42
CA ILE A 106 15.01 2.70 10.01
C ILE A 106 14.52 4.15 9.88
N LYS A 107 15.32 4.98 9.21
CA LYS A 107 14.98 6.37 8.88
C LYS A 107 14.76 6.50 7.37
N PRO A 108 13.81 7.34 6.90
CA PRO A 108 13.64 7.53 5.47
C PRO A 108 14.86 8.17 4.81
N THR A 109 15.09 7.80 3.55
CA THR A 109 16.06 8.46 2.67
C THR A 109 15.45 9.67 1.96
N ALA A 110 14.12 9.72 1.89
CA ALA A 110 13.37 10.81 1.28
C ALA A 110 13.65 12.14 1.98
N VAL A 111 14.09 13.13 1.21
CA VAL A 111 14.34 14.50 1.68
C VAL A 111 13.07 15.33 1.50
N LEU A 112 12.67 16.05 2.54
CA LEU A 112 11.50 16.93 2.46
C LEU A 112 11.90 18.23 1.73
N PRO A 113 11.27 18.55 0.57
CA PRO A 113 11.51 19.82 -0.10
C PRO A 113 11.12 21.03 0.75
N ASN A 114 11.88 22.12 0.66
CA ASN A 114 11.59 23.33 1.45
C ASN A 114 10.21 23.94 1.11
N ASP A 115 9.78 23.82 -0.14
CA ASP A 115 8.49 24.34 -0.63
C ASP A 115 7.39 23.28 -0.70
N PHE A 116 7.58 22.10 -0.07
CA PHE A 116 6.62 20.99 -0.09
C PHE A 116 5.20 21.41 0.29
N ASN A 117 5.07 22.12 1.41
CA ASN A 117 3.75 22.56 1.89
C ASN A 117 3.14 23.62 0.96
N THR A 118 3.94 24.54 0.46
CA THR A 118 3.49 25.56 -0.50
C THR A 118 3.01 24.94 -1.80
N PHE A 119 3.72 23.93 -2.31
CA PHE A 119 3.34 23.20 -3.50
C PHE A 119 1.96 22.54 -3.36
N TRP A 120 1.74 21.80 -2.27
CA TRP A 120 0.46 21.13 -2.04
C TRP A 120 -0.67 22.07 -1.67
N GLU A 121 -0.38 23.15 -0.93
CA GLU A 121 -1.39 24.16 -0.64
C GLU A 121 -1.87 24.87 -1.91
N SER A 122 -0.95 25.21 -2.81
CA SER A 122 -1.28 25.77 -4.13
C SER A 122 -2.17 24.82 -4.93
N ALA A 123 -1.82 23.54 -4.98
CA ALA A 123 -2.62 22.50 -5.66
C ALA A 123 -4.04 22.39 -5.08
N LYS A 124 -4.17 22.45 -3.75
CA LYS A 124 -5.49 22.45 -3.09
C LYS A 124 -6.32 23.69 -3.44
N GLN A 125 -5.69 24.88 -3.42
CA GLN A 125 -6.36 26.13 -3.78
C GLN A 125 -6.85 26.13 -5.23
N GLU A 126 -6.04 25.64 -6.16
CA GLU A 126 -6.43 25.48 -7.56
C GLU A 126 -7.63 24.53 -7.67
N ASN A 127 -7.57 23.39 -6.95
CA ASN A 127 -8.64 22.40 -6.94
C ASN A 127 -9.96 22.95 -6.39
N VAL A 128 -9.92 23.76 -5.33
CA VAL A 128 -11.12 24.39 -4.73
C VAL A 128 -11.81 25.36 -5.68
N ARG A 129 -11.07 26.06 -6.55
CA ARG A 129 -11.65 26.99 -7.55
C ARG A 129 -12.49 26.27 -8.61
N ILE A 130 -12.33 24.98 -8.76
CA ILE A 130 -13.10 24.17 -9.71
C ILE A 130 -14.42 23.77 -9.03
N PRO A 131 -15.60 24.13 -9.58
CA PRO A 131 -16.87 23.69 -9.03
C PRO A 131 -16.96 22.16 -8.98
N MET A 132 -17.46 21.61 -7.90
CA MET A 132 -17.60 20.15 -7.77
C MET A 132 -18.49 19.54 -8.87
N ASN A 133 -19.55 20.25 -9.26
CA ASN A 133 -20.51 19.75 -10.25
C ASN A 133 -20.86 18.27 -9.99
N VAL A 134 -21.42 18.03 -8.79
CA VAL A 134 -21.74 16.69 -8.29
C VAL A 134 -22.74 16.00 -9.19
N LYS A 135 -22.44 14.75 -9.55
CA LYS A 135 -23.39 13.87 -10.25
C LYS A 135 -23.58 12.59 -9.46
N LEU A 136 -24.83 12.25 -9.23
CA LEU A 136 -25.27 11.03 -8.55
C LEU A 136 -26.23 10.27 -9.47
N ARG A 137 -25.98 8.98 -9.62
CA ARG A 137 -26.89 8.06 -10.30
C ARG A 137 -27.18 6.89 -9.38
N LEU A 138 -28.43 6.73 -8.96
CA LEU A 138 -28.86 5.58 -8.15
C LEU A 138 -28.55 4.28 -8.89
N LEU A 139 -28.07 3.28 -8.18
CA LEU A 139 -27.85 1.91 -8.64
C LEU A 139 -28.85 0.99 -7.92
N PRO A 140 -30.11 0.89 -8.40
CA PRO A 140 -31.15 0.15 -7.70
C PRO A 140 -30.79 -1.31 -7.45
N GLU A 141 -30.05 -1.91 -8.37
CA GLU A 141 -29.58 -3.30 -8.32
C GLU A 141 -28.56 -3.56 -7.19
N ARG A 142 -27.99 -2.48 -6.62
CA ARG A 142 -27.03 -2.55 -5.49
C ARG A 142 -27.62 -2.05 -4.18
N CYS A 143 -28.78 -1.38 -4.23
CA CYS A 143 -29.44 -0.90 -3.02
C CYS A 143 -29.96 -2.06 -2.18
N THR A 144 -29.97 -1.86 -0.86
CA THR A 144 -30.54 -2.78 0.11
C THR A 144 -31.64 -2.08 0.91
N GLU A 145 -32.33 -2.81 1.79
CA GLU A 145 -33.32 -2.19 2.70
C GLU A 145 -32.69 -1.15 3.65
N LYS A 146 -31.36 -1.22 3.84
CA LYS A 146 -30.63 -0.38 4.81
C LYS A 146 -29.71 0.65 4.18
N ALA A 147 -29.32 0.48 2.91
CA ALA A 147 -28.38 1.36 2.23
C ALA A 147 -28.80 1.68 0.79
N ASN A 148 -28.80 2.97 0.44
CA ASN A 148 -28.85 3.45 -0.92
C ASN A 148 -27.46 3.51 -1.53
N VAL A 149 -27.31 3.05 -2.77
CA VAL A 149 -26.03 2.96 -3.47
C VAL A 149 -26.07 3.80 -4.74
N TYR A 150 -25.08 4.67 -4.88
CA TYR A 150 -25.01 5.60 -6.02
C TYR A 150 -23.67 5.47 -6.73
N GLU A 151 -23.68 5.52 -8.05
CA GLU A 151 -22.51 5.96 -8.79
C GLU A 151 -22.35 7.47 -8.54
N TRP A 152 -21.22 7.85 -8.06
CA TRP A 152 -20.87 9.22 -7.69
C TRP A 152 -19.73 9.72 -8.54
N ASN A 153 -19.77 10.99 -8.95
CA ASN A 153 -18.61 11.65 -9.49
C ASN A 153 -18.66 13.17 -9.30
N VAL A 154 -17.50 13.77 -9.21
CA VAL A 154 -17.31 15.22 -9.08
C VAL A 154 -16.12 15.68 -9.91
N GLN A 155 -16.10 16.96 -10.31
CA GLN A 155 -14.93 17.56 -10.94
C GLN A 155 -13.80 17.73 -9.91
N ASN A 156 -12.57 17.48 -10.35
CA ASN A 156 -11.37 17.76 -9.58
C ASN A 156 -10.20 18.10 -10.49
N TYR A 157 -9.22 18.80 -9.97
CA TYR A 157 -7.93 19.09 -10.58
C TYR A 157 -7.99 20.04 -11.79
N ARG A 158 -8.85 19.78 -12.78
CA ARG A 158 -9.07 20.63 -13.98
C ARG A 158 -10.54 20.60 -14.36
N LEU A 159 -11.01 21.60 -15.09
CA LEU A 159 -12.36 21.59 -15.65
C LEU A 159 -12.55 20.32 -16.51
N ASN A 160 -13.70 19.69 -16.35
CA ASN A 160 -14.08 18.42 -17.01
C ASN A 160 -13.23 17.19 -16.61
N SER A 161 -12.20 17.34 -15.80
CA SER A 161 -11.56 16.19 -15.14
C SER A 161 -12.42 15.76 -13.94
N ARG A 162 -12.63 14.46 -13.77
CA ARG A 162 -13.53 13.94 -12.73
C ARG A 162 -12.88 12.84 -11.93
N VAL A 163 -13.30 12.68 -10.68
CA VAL A 163 -13.11 11.50 -9.87
C VAL A 163 -14.43 10.78 -9.72
N TYR A 164 -14.41 9.46 -9.86
CA TYR A 164 -15.59 8.59 -9.81
C TYR A 164 -15.50 7.65 -8.62
N GLY A 165 -16.66 7.22 -8.12
CA GLY A 165 -16.72 6.26 -7.02
C GLY A 165 -18.13 5.71 -6.82
N ILE A 166 -18.25 4.84 -5.81
CA ILE A 166 -19.53 4.31 -5.31
C ILE A 166 -19.77 4.91 -3.93
N LEU A 167 -20.86 5.67 -3.84
CA LEU A 167 -21.33 6.26 -2.58
C LEU A 167 -22.45 5.37 -2.01
N CYS A 168 -22.32 4.97 -0.76
CA CYS A 168 -23.39 4.27 -0.05
C CYS A 168 -23.83 5.10 1.15
N VAL A 169 -25.13 5.29 1.30
CA VAL A 169 -25.72 6.13 2.36
C VAL A 169 -26.80 5.32 3.07
N PRO A 170 -26.80 5.27 4.41
CA PRO A 170 -27.90 4.64 5.16
C PRO A 170 -29.28 5.19 4.75
N VAL A 171 -30.27 4.31 4.61
CA VAL A 171 -31.65 4.70 4.25
C VAL A 171 -32.32 5.46 5.38
N LYS A 172 -32.07 5.04 6.63
CA LYS A 172 -32.67 5.70 7.80
C LYS A 172 -32.15 7.14 7.91
N PRO A 173 -33.05 8.14 8.06
CA PRO A 173 -32.60 9.51 8.30
C PRO A 173 -31.75 9.62 9.58
N GLY A 174 -30.64 10.37 9.49
CA GLY A 174 -29.74 10.54 10.64
C GLY A 174 -28.45 11.27 10.29
N LYS A 175 -27.55 11.32 11.27
CA LYS A 175 -26.18 11.78 11.14
C LYS A 175 -25.25 10.58 11.30
N TYR A 176 -24.30 10.44 10.41
CA TYR A 176 -23.46 9.26 10.31
C TYR A 176 -21.99 9.61 10.18
N PRO A 177 -21.10 8.83 10.78
CA PRO A 177 -19.68 8.90 10.46
C PRO A 177 -19.44 8.51 8.99
N ALA A 178 -18.29 8.90 8.45
CA ALA A 178 -17.93 8.60 7.07
C ALA A 178 -16.64 7.77 6.95
N LEU A 179 -16.60 6.92 5.96
CA LEU A 179 -15.44 6.13 5.57
C LEU A 179 -15.13 6.34 4.08
N LEU A 180 -13.97 6.90 3.79
CA LEU A 180 -13.43 6.96 2.43
C LEU A 180 -12.53 5.74 2.20
N ARG A 181 -12.84 4.93 1.20
CA ARG A 181 -11.97 3.86 0.69
C ARG A 181 -11.21 4.33 -0.53
N VAL A 182 -9.90 4.21 -0.48
CA VAL A 182 -8.97 4.58 -1.57
C VAL A 182 -8.28 3.34 -2.11
N PRO A 183 -8.10 3.22 -3.45
CA PRO A 183 -7.80 1.96 -4.08
C PRO A 183 -6.32 1.59 -4.09
N GLY A 184 -6.04 0.30 -4.03
CA GLY A 184 -4.78 -0.28 -4.46
C GLY A 184 -4.54 -0.08 -5.97
N ALA A 185 -3.33 -0.40 -6.44
CA ALA A 185 -2.99 -0.26 -7.85
C ALA A 185 -3.83 -1.17 -8.74
N GLY A 186 -4.07 -0.73 -9.97
CA GLY A 186 -4.82 -1.44 -11.00
C GLY A 186 -5.91 -0.60 -11.64
N VAL A 187 -6.47 -1.13 -12.72
CA VAL A 187 -7.56 -0.52 -13.50
C VAL A 187 -8.76 -1.45 -13.41
N ARG A 188 -9.79 -1.05 -12.68
CA ARG A 188 -10.96 -1.90 -12.39
C ARG A 188 -12.19 -1.10 -11.96
N GLY A 189 -13.34 -1.77 -11.92
CA GLY A 189 -14.56 -1.27 -11.30
C GLY A 189 -14.58 -1.53 -9.79
N TYR A 190 -15.58 -0.93 -9.11
CA TYR A 190 -15.76 -1.05 -7.66
C TYR A 190 -17.23 -1.35 -7.33
N ALA A 191 -17.42 -2.12 -6.26
CA ALA A 191 -18.74 -2.53 -5.80
C ALA A 191 -19.36 -1.51 -4.81
N GLY A 192 -18.52 -0.84 -4.04
CA GLY A 192 -18.92 -0.02 -2.90
C GLY A 192 -18.86 -0.76 -1.56
N ALA A 193 -18.69 -0.01 -0.48
CA ALA A 193 -18.66 -0.53 0.88
C ALA A 193 -20.07 -0.59 1.48
N ILE A 194 -20.93 -1.44 0.92
CA ILE A 194 -22.36 -1.52 1.23
C ILE A 194 -22.59 -2.02 2.65
N VAL A 195 -21.83 -3.05 3.07
CA VAL A 195 -21.98 -3.68 4.41
C VAL A 195 -21.72 -2.67 5.53
N GLU A 196 -20.72 -1.81 5.37
CA GLU A 196 -20.41 -0.77 6.34
C GLU A 196 -21.49 0.32 6.35
N ALA A 197 -22.09 0.62 5.20
CA ALA A 197 -23.20 1.56 5.13
C ALA A 197 -24.46 1.00 5.81
N GLU A 198 -24.74 -0.28 5.68
CA GLU A 198 -25.84 -0.96 6.38
C GLU A 198 -25.69 -0.91 7.91
N LYS A 199 -24.44 -0.80 8.40
CA LYS A 199 -24.10 -0.66 9.81
C LYS A 199 -24.14 0.78 10.32
N GLY A 200 -24.47 1.75 9.48
CA GLY A 200 -24.62 3.13 9.90
C GLY A 200 -23.41 4.03 9.60
N MET A 201 -22.73 3.83 8.49
CA MET A 201 -21.72 4.75 7.95
C MET A 201 -22.15 5.32 6.60
N ILE A 202 -21.68 6.51 6.27
CA ILE A 202 -21.58 6.94 4.88
C ILE A 202 -20.27 6.38 4.34
N THR A 203 -20.30 5.65 3.23
CA THR A 203 -19.09 5.13 2.60
C THR A 203 -18.92 5.67 1.18
N LEU A 204 -17.69 6.01 0.83
CA LEU A 204 -17.32 6.39 -0.53
C LEU A 204 -16.07 5.59 -0.94
N GLU A 205 -16.21 4.73 -1.94
CA GLU A 205 -15.12 3.98 -2.54
C GLU A 205 -14.80 4.57 -3.89
N ILE A 206 -13.61 5.16 -4.06
CA ILE A 206 -13.24 5.89 -5.28
C ILE A 206 -12.33 5.09 -6.20
N GLY A 207 -12.42 5.40 -7.50
CA GLY A 207 -11.39 5.08 -8.50
C GLY A 207 -10.48 6.29 -8.74
N ILE A 208 -9.31 6.06 -9.33
CA ILE A 208 -8.29 7.11 -9.50
C ILE A 208 -8.01 7.49 -10.96
N HIS A 209 -8.64 6.84 -11.91
CA HIS A 209 -8.31 6.99 -13.32
C HIS A 209 -9.15 8.02 -14.08
N GLY A 210 -10.09 8.67 -13.41
CA GLY A 210 -10.96 9.67 -14.04
C GLY A 210 -12.00 9.06 -14.99
N ILE A 211 -12.33 7.80 -14.81
CA ILE A 211 -13.32 7.04 -15.59
C ILE A 211 -14.38 6.43 -14.66
N PRO A 212 -15.60 6.16 -15.15
CA PRO A 212 -16.62 5.49 -14.37
C PRO A 212 -16.14 4.16 -13.78
N VAL A 213 -16.63 3.84 -12.58
CA VAL A 213 -16.23 2.63 -11.84
C VAL A 213 -17.22 1.48 -11.99
N THR A 214 -18.20 1.63 -12.88
CA THR A 214 -19.30 0.69 -13.16
C THR A 214 -19.30 0.16 -14.59
N LEU A 215 -18.17 0.33 -15.31
CA LEU A 215 -18.03 -0.16 -16.68
C LEU A 215 -17.82 -1.69 -16.71
N GLU A 216 -18.01 -2.26 -17.89
CA GLU A 216 -17.74 -3.69 -18.12
C GLU A 216 -16.26 -4.04 -17.87
N PRO A 217 -15.94 -5.22 -17.31
CA PRO A 217 -14.57 -5.63 -17.01
C PRO A 217 -13.63 -5.57 -18.22
N SER A 218 -14.13 -5.83 -19.43
CA SER A 218 -13.37 -5.76 -20.69
C SER A 218 -12.85 -4.37 -21.01
N VAL A 219 -13.57 -3.32 -20.63
CA VAL A 219 -13.14 -1.93 -20.82
C VAL A 219 -11.92 -1.64 -19.96
N TYR A 220 -11.94 -2.05 -18.68
CA TYR A 220 -10.79 -1.90 -17.79
C TYR A 220 -9.58 -2.71 -18.26
N ALA A 221 -9.79 -3.94 -18.73
CA ALA A 221 -8.74 -4.77 -19.30
C ALA A 221 -8.08 -4.08 -20.51
N SER A 222 -8.87 -3.52 -21.43
CA SER A 222 -8.36 -2.77 -22.60
C SER A 222 -7.59 -1.53 -22.18
N LEU A 223 -8.10 -0.75 -21.22
CA LEU A 223 -7.43 0.45 -20.71
C LEU A 223 -6.11 0.13 -20.00
N SER A 224 -6.05 -0.97 -19.26
CA SER A 224 -4.83 -1.40 -18.55
C SER A 224 -3.70 -1.80 -19.51
N GLN A 225 -4.02 -2.27 -20.71
CA GLN A 225 -3.06 -2.59 -21.77
C GLN A 225 -2.81 -1.43 -22.74
N GLY A 226 -3.64 -0.40 -22.69
CA GLY A 226 -3.64 0.77 -23.55
C GLY A 226 -3.29 2.07 -22.83
N GLY A 227 -4.22 3.02 -22.79
CA GLY A 227 -4.00 4.38 -22.27
C GLY A 227 -3.60 4.48 -20.80
N LEU A 228 -3.90 3.47 -19.99
CA LEU A 228 -3.52 3.40 -18.58
C LEU A 228 -2.38 2.41 -18.31
N TYR A 229 -1.75 1.88 -19.36
CA TYR A 229 -0.60 1.01 -19.20
C TYR A 229 0.53 1.73 -18.46
N ARG A 230 1.03 1.12 -17.40
CA ARG A 230 2.11 1.66 -16.56
C ARG A 230 1.89 3.11 -16.10
N TYR A 231 0.65 3.49 -15.80
CA TYR A 231 0.30 4.84 -15.33
C TYR A 231 1.14 5.29 -14.13
N GLN A 232 1.57 4.36 -13.28
CA GLN A 232 2.38 4.64 -12.09
C GLN A 232 3.80 5.17 -12.39
N TYR A 233 4.23 5.10 -13.65
CA TYR A 233 5.53 5.62 -14.09
C TYR A 233 5.43 6.93 -14.89
N GLN A 234 4.23 7.51 -15.01
CA GLN A 234 4.03 8.68 -15.86
C GLN A 234 4.53 9.97 -15.20
N ASN A 235 5.32 10.74 -15.96
CA ASN A 235 5.71 12.14 -15.73
C ASN A 235 6.49 12.41 -14.43
N TRP A 236 7.29 11.46 -13.96
CA TRP A 236 8.13 11.66 -12.77
C TRP A 236 9.29 12.65 -12.97
N ASP A 237 9.42 13.24 -14.13
CA ASP A 237 10.37 14.30 -14.48
C ASP A 237 9.78 15.71 -14.41
N ASN A 238 8.47 15.83 -14.17
CA ASN A 238 7.77 17.09 -14.01
C ASN A 238 6.78 17.03 -12.81
N ARG A 239 7.10 17.74 -11.72
CA ARG A 239 6.29 17.71 -10.49
C ARG A 239 4.84 18.15 -10.67
N ASP A 240 4.55 18.96 -11.67
CA ASP A 240 3.19 19.45 -11.95
C ASP A 240 2.36 18.47 -12.78
N GLU A 241 3.00 17.50 -13.44
CA GLU A 241 2.35 16.56 -14.35
C GLU A 241 2.42 15.09 -13.89
N VAL A 242 3.04 14.79 -12.73
CA VAL A 242 3.02 13.44 -12.15
C VAL A 242 1.59 12.93 -12.07
N TYR A 243 1.37 11.70 -12.54
CA TYR A 243 0.04 11.09 -12.53
C TYR A 243 -0.68 11.22 -11.16
N TYR A 244 0.06 11.06 -10.08
CA TYR A 244 -0.47 11.11 -8.72
C TYR A 244 -0.89 12.51 -8.25
N LYS A 245 -0.54 13.61 -8.92
CA LYS A 245 -1.03 14.94 -8.54
C LYS A 245 -2.56 15.01 -8.61
N ARG A 246 -3.12 14.57 -9.74
CA ARG A 246 -4.56 14.46 -9.92
C ARG A 246 -5.19 13.47 -8.95
N VAL A 247 -4.52 12.34 -8.70
CA VAL A 247 -5.00 11.29 -7.78
C VAL A 247 -5.11 11.83 -6.36
N TYR A 248 -4.07 12.48 -5.85
CA TYR A 248 -4.07 13.08 -4.52
C TYR A 248 -5.16 14.15 -4.38
N MET A 249 -5.30 15.01 -5.40
CA MET A 249 -6.36 16.01 -5.41
C MET A 249 -7.76 15.38 -5.49
N GLY A 250 -7.92 14.26 -6.17
CA GLY A 250 -9.17 13.48 -6.20
C GLY A 250 -9.55 12.93 -4.81
N CYS A 251 -8.58 12.41 -4.07
CA CYS A 251 -8.78 11.97 -2.68
C CYS A 251 -9.21 13.13 -1.77
N VAL A 252 -8.54 14.28 -1.88
CA VAL A 252 -8.91 15.51 -1.14
C VAL A 252 -10.34 15.92 -1.48
N ARG A 253 -10.69 15.92 -2.76
CA ARG A 253 -12.04 16.28 -3.24
C ARG A 253 -13.12 15.33 -2.72
N ALA A 254 -12.83 14.03 -2.61
CA ALA A 254 -13.75 13.05 -2.04
C ALA A 254 -14.05 13.35 -0.56
N VAL A 255 -13.04 13.74 0.23
CA VAL A 255 -13.24 14.21 1.60
C VAL A 255 -14.09 15.47 1.64
N ASP A 256 -13.79 16.45 0.76
CA ASP A 256 -14.58 17.70 0.67
C ASP A 256 -16.06 17.41 0.42
N TYR A 257 -16.34 16.46 -0.48
CA TYR A 257 -17.71 16.05 -0.77
C TYR A 257 -18.39 15.40 0.45
N LEU A 258 -17.74 14.41 1.08
CA LEU A 258 -18.30 13.75 2.27
C LEU A 258 -18.62 14.74 3.37
N CYS A 259 -17.73 15.70 3.62
CA CYS A 259 -17.96 16.74 4.62
C CYS A 259 -19.08 17.74 4.25
N SER A 260 -19.48 17.82 2.98
CA SER A 260 -20.57 18.67 2.52
C SER A 260 -21.95 17.99 2.63
N MET A 261 -21.99 16.68 2.88
CA MET A 261 -23.24 15.93 2.97
C MET A 261 -24.03 16.30 4.22
N LYS A 262 -25.32 16.48 4.06
CA LYS A 262 -26.22 16.78 5.20
C LYS A 262 -26.33 15.62 6.17
N GLU A 263 -26.09 14.37 5.73
CA GLU A 263 -26.10 13.16 6.54
C GLU A 263 -24.80 12.95 7.33
N PHE A 264 -23.73 13.65 7.00
CA PHE A 264 -22.46 13.54 7.73
C PHE A 264 -22.60 14.09 9.16
N ASP A 265 -21.97 13.41 10.14
CA ASP A 265 -22.04 13.80 11.54
C ASP A 265 -21.19 15.05 11.88
N GLY A 266 -20.33 15.47 10.96
CA GLY A 266 -19.49 16.67 11.07
C GLY A 266 -18.13 16.42 11.72
N SER A 267 -17.84 15.23 12.23
CA SER A 267 -16.65 14.99 13.06
C SER A 267 -15.89 13.70 12.79
N ASN A 268 -16.53 12.65 12.32
CA ASN A 268 -15.91 11.32 12.24
C ASN A 268 -15.73 10.88 10.78
N LEU A 269 -14.55 11.14 10.20
CA LEU A 269 -14.22 10.73 8.84
C LEU A 269 -12.86 10.03 8.83
N LEU A 270 -12.87 8.74 8.51
CA LEU A 270 -11.66 7.93 8.36
C LEU A 270 -11.38 7.61 6.89
N VAL A 271 -10.10 7.37 6.60
CA VAL A 271 -9.63 6.92 5.27
C VAL A 271 -8.94 5.58 5.39
N GLN A 272 -9.29 4.65 4.52
CA GLN A 272 -8.76 3.28 4.52
C GLN A 272 -8.23 2.90 3.14
N GLY A 273 -7.07 2.24 3.11
CA GLY A 273 -6.56 1.61 1.90
C GLY A 273 -5.38 0.69 2.13
N GLY A 274 -5.09 -0.14 1.13
CA GLY A 274 -3.93 -1.02 1.09
C GLY A 274 -3.08 -0.76 -0.14
N SER A 275 -1.77 -1.00 -0.05
CA SER A 275 -0.82 -0.81 -1.15
C SER A 275 -0.79 0.65 -1.61
N GLN A 276 -1.05 0.93 -2.89
CA GLN A 276 -1.29 2.29 -3.37
C GLN A 276 -2.34 3.00 -2.50
N GLY A 277 -3.42 2.30 -2.12
CA GLY A 277 -4.44 2.85 -1.23
C GLY A 277 -3.92 3.17 0.17
N GLY A 278 -2.98 2.40 0.69
CA GLY A 278 -2.31 2.72 1.96
C GLY A 278 -1.55 4.04 1.91
N ALA A 279 -0.86 4.29 0.79
CA ALA A 279 -0.23 5.56 0.49
C ALA A 279 -1.27 6.70 0.41
N LEU A 280 -2.31 6.50 -0.39
CA LEU A 280 -3.37 7.49 -0.59
C LEU A 280 -4.09 7.85 0.72
N ALA A 281 -4.29 6.89 1.62
CA ALA A 281 -4.91 7.14 2.92
C ALA A 281 -4.11 8.12 3.79
N ILE A 282 -2.79 7.92 3.88
CA ILE A 282 -1.89 8.82 4.62
C ILE A 282 -1.86 10.21 3.98
N VAL A 283 -1.65 10.26 2.66
CA VAL A 283 -1.61 11.52 1.90
C VAL A 283 -2.89 12.33 2.07
N THR A 284 -4.04 11.66 1.98
CA THR A 284 -5.36 12.29 2.13
C THR A 284 -5.52 12.94 3.50
N ALA A 285 -5.13 12.22 4.57
CA ALA A 285 -5.24 12.74 5.94
C ALA A 285 -4.31 13.93 6.21
N VAL A 286 -3.16 13.98 5.55
CA VAL A 286 -2.23 15.12 5.67
C VAL A 286 -2.74 16.32 4.87
N LEU A 287 -3.25 16.09 3.67
CA LEU A 287 -3.73 17.18 2.80
C LEU A 287 -5.11 17.72 3.19
N ASN A 288 -5.92 16.93 3.89
CA ASN A 288 -7.25 17.36 4.34
C ASN A 288 -7.42 17.13 5.86
N PRO A 289 -7.35 18.21 6.68
CA PRO A 289 -7.36 18.09 8.15
C PRO A 289 -8.71 17.65 8.74
N ARG A 290 -9.76 17.48 7.92
CA ARG A 290 -11.06 16.95 8.36
C ARG A 290 -11.06 15.42 8.48
N VAL A 291 -10.04 14.75 7.97
CA VAL A 291 -9.81 13.32 8.23
C VAL A 291 -9.40 13.14 9.69
N THR A 292 -10.01 12.19 10.39
CA THR A 292 -9.82 11.97 11.82
C THR A 292 -9.10 10.68 12.17
N GLY A 293 -8.82 9.82 11.19
CA GLY A 293 -8.06 8.60 11.38
C GLY A 293 -7.74 7.90 10.06
N VAL A 294 -6.72 7.06 10.07
CA VAL A 294 -6.17 6.39 8.89
C VAL A 294 -6.00 4.90 9.15
N VAL A 295 -6.41 4.08 8.19
CA VAL A 295 -5.99 2.68 8.09
C VAL A 295 -5.11 2.54 6.85
N SER A 296 -3.86 2.15 7.05
CA SER A 296 -2.86 2.01 5.99
C SER A 296 -2.21 0.64 6.05
N PHE A 297 -2.48 -0.19 5.05
CA PHE A 297 -1.85 -1.50 4.90
C PHE A 297 -0.73 -1.41 3.87
N PHE A 298 0.47 -1.84 4.26
CA PHE A 298 1.67 -1.94 3.40
C PHE A 298 1.75 -0.82 2.33
N PRO A 299 1.89 0.46 2.72
CA PRO A 299 1.77 1.60 1.80
C PRO A 299 2.81 1.56 0.68
N ALA A 300 2.35 1.78 -0.55
CA ALA A 300 3.19 2.07 -1.71
C ALA A 300 3.75 3.51 -1.67
N LEU A 301 4.48 3.93 -2.68
CA LEU A 301 5.03 5.28 -2.84
C LEU A 301 5.83 5.76 -1.62
N SER A 302 6.46 4.83 -0.92
CA SER A 302 7.13 5.03 0.37
C SER A 302 8.62 4.98 0.21
N ASP A 303 9.33 6.03 0.63
CA ASP A 303 10.80 6.12 0.61
C ASP A 303 11.39 5.73 -0.76
N LEU A 304 10.85 6.34 -1.82
CA LEU A 304 11.14 6.00 -3.20
C LEU A 304 12.62 6.08 -3.56
N SER A 305 13.35 6.98 -2.90
CA SER A 305 14.79 7.20 -3.09
C SER A 305 15.69 6.14 -2.47
N GLY A 306 15.15 5.12 -1.79
CA GLY A 306 15.91 4.09 -1.09
C GLY A 306 16.98 3.43 -1.94
N TYR A 307 16.66 3.06 -3.19
CA TYR A 307 17.62 2.43 -4.12
C TYR A 307 18.85 3.27 -4.41
N GLU A 308 18.73 4.59 -4.42
CA GLU A 308 19.85 5.53 -4.57
C GLU A 308 20.73 5.62 -3.31
N LYS A 309 20.30 5.02 -2.22
CA LYS A 309 21.00 4.96 -0.94
C LYS A 309 21.37 3.53 -0.54
N GLY A 310 21.34 2.59 -1.49
CA GLY A 310 21.78 1.21 -1.29
C GLY A 310 20.82 0.35 -0.45
N ARG A 311 19.51 0.66 -0.45
CA ARG A 311 18.48 -0.11 0.21
C ARG A 311 17.17 -0.10 -0.55
N ALA A 312 16.20 -0.90 -0.12
CA ALA A 312 14.89 -0.95 -0.78
C ALA A 312 14.17 0.41 -0.76
N GLY A 313 13.64 0.79 -1.91
CA GLY A 313 12.61 1.82 -2.06
C GLY A 313 11.24 1.18 -2.29
N GLY A 314 10.16 1.93 -2.07
CA GLY A 314 8.80 1.46 -2.22
C GLY A 314 8.36 1.28 -3.67
N TRP A 315 7.23 0.55 -3.85
CA TRP A 315 6.55 0.48 -5.14
C TRP A 315 6.23 1.91 -5.66
N PRO A 316 6.39 2.20 -6.94
CA PRO A 316 6.60 1.31 -8.07
C PRO A 316 8.08 1.02 -8.40
N HIS A 317 9.00 1.16 -7.45
CA HIS A 317 10.42 0.87 -7.61
C HIS A 317 11.09 1.74 -8.69
N LEU A 318 10.80 3.05 -8.70
CA LEU A 318 11.23 4.00 -9.74
C LEU A 318 12.72 3.97 -10.06
N PHE A 319 13.55 3.72 -9.03
CA PHE A 319 15.00 3.81 -9.15
C PHE A 319 15.70 2.46 -9.09
N ARG A 320 14.94 1.35 -8.99
CA ARG A 320 15.50 0.02 -9.02
C ARG A 320 15.99 -0.30 -10.43
N ASP A 321 17.28 -0.63 -10.55
CA ASP A 321 17.92 -0.98 -11.84
C ASP A 321 17.64 0.05 -12.96
N SER A 322 17.54 1.34 -12.57
CA SER A 322 17.21 2.41 -13.51
C SER A 322 18.33 2.59 -14.56
N THR A 323 17.94 2.58 -15.82
CA THR A 323 18.81 2.89 -16.99
C THR A 323 18.69 4.35 -17.43
N ASP A 324 17.99 5.19 -16.67
CA ASP A 324 17.87 6.62 -16.99
C ASP A 324 19.23 7.30 -17.03
N ALA A 325 19.40 8.26 -17.93
CA ALA A 325 20.54 9.17 -17.90
C ALA A 325 20.61 9.91 -16.57
N VAL A 326 21.82 10.24 -16.12
CA VAL A 326 22.08 10.84 -14.80
C VAL A 326 21.18 12.07 -14.53
N GLU A 327 21.03 12.94 -15.51
CA GLU A 327 20.23 14.16 -15.40
C GLU A 327 18.73 13.86 -15.22
N ILE A 328 18.21 12.89 -15.97
CA ILE A 328 16.81 12.45 -15.86
C ILE A 328 16.57 11.83 -14.49
N ARG A 329 17.48 10.95 -14.04
CA ARG A 329 17.39 10.32 -12.72
C ARG A 329 17.40 11.35 -11.60
N LYS A 330 18.30 12.33 -11.66
CA LYS A 330 18.37 13.44 -10.69
C LYS A 330 17.05 14.22 -10.65
N LYS A 331 16.48 14.52 -11.79
CA LYS A 331 15.20 15.21 -11.90
C LYS A 331 14.06 14.39 -11.30
N LYS A 332 14.00 13.10 -11.59
CA LYS A 332 12.99 12.17 -11.01
C LYS A 332 13.13 12.08 -9.49
N LEU A 333 14.36 12.07 -8.96
CA LEU A 333 14.60 12.07 -7.50
C LEU A 333 14.05 13.34 -6.84
N GLU A 334 14.33 14.50 -7.43
CA GLU A 334 13.78 15.78 -6.96
C GLU A 334 12.25 15.74 -6.97
N VAL A 335 11.64 15.36 -8.09
CA VAL A 335 10.19 15.30 -8.26
C VAL A 335 9.55 14.28 -7.32
N SER A 336 10.14 13.09 -7.17
CA SER A 336 9.59 12.05 -6.30
C SER A 336 9.47 12.48 -4.84
N SER A 337 10.33 13.39 -4.38
CA SER A 337 10.30 13.89 -3.00
C SER A 337 9.02 14.66 -2.64
N TYR A 338 8.34 15.24 -3.64
CA TYR A 338 7.04 15.91 -3.44
C TYR A 338 5.88 14.91 -3.27
N TYR A 339 6.04 13.68 -3.71
CA TYR A 339 5.00 12.65 -3.74
C TYR A 339 5.24 11.51 -2.75
N ASP A 340 6.44 11.45 -2.17
CA ASP A 340 6.87 10.40 -1.27
C ASP A 340 6.06 10.39 0.03
N VAL A 341 5.45 9.25 0.33
CA VAL A 341 4.60 9.09 1.51
C VAL A 341 5.36 9.32 2.82
N ALA A 342 6.68 9.05 2.85
CA ALA A 342 7.50 9.34 4.03
C ALA A 342 7.49 10.84 4.37
N ASN A 343 7.47 11.72 3.37
CA ASN A 343 7.41 13.16 3.58
C ASN A 343 6.04 13.64 4.09
N PHE A 344 4.94 13.01 3.63
CA PHE A 344 3.61 13.25 4.20
C PHE A 344 3.51 12.71 5.63
N ALA A 345 3.99 11.49 5.87
CA ALA A 345 3.92 10.84 7.18
C ALA A 345 4.56 11.65 8.32
N LYS A 346 5.63 12.42 8.04
CA LYS A 346 6.23 13.37 8.98
C LYS A 346 5.25 14.42 9.51
N GLN A 347 4.16 14.67 8.78
CA GLN A 347 3.16 15.69 9.08
C GLN A 347 1.81 15.12 9.52
N LEU A 348 1.68 13.78 9.60
CA LEU A 348 0.44 13.13 10.01
C LEU A 348 0.13 13.44 11.47
N LYS A 349 -1.10 13.92 11.75
CA LYS A 349 -1.53 14.36 13.09
C LYS A 349 -2.64 13.49 13.69
N VAL A 350 -3.21 12.59 12.92
CA VAL A 350 -4.34 11.76 13.34
C VAL A 350 -3.90 10.33 13.64
N PRO A 351 -4.67 9.57 14.44
CA PRO A 351 -4.37 8.17 14.71
C PRO A 351 -4.28 7.33 13.44
N VAL A 352 -3.35 6.38 13.41
CA VAL A 352 -3.18 5.47 12.29
C VAL A 352 -3.06 4.02 12.75
N PHE A 353 -3.75 3.14 12.02
CA PHE A 353 -3.63 1.71 12.11
C PHE A 353 -2.83 1.19 10.90
N PHE A 354 -1.70 0.55 11.19
CA PHE A 354 -0.78 0.01 10.18
C PHE A 354 -0.80 -1.51 10.16
N TYR A 355 -0.59 -2.07 8.97
CA TYR A 355 -0.34 -3.50 8.79
C TYR A 355 0.78 -3.71 7.76
N LEU A 356 1.65 -4.69 7.99
CA LEU A 356 2.65 -5.12 7.03
C LEU A 356 3.08 -6.58 7.24
N GLY A 357 3.65 -7.18 6.18
CA GLY A 357 4.36 -8.44 6.21
C GLY A 357 5.85 -8.27 5.94
N TYR A 358 6.69 -9.07 6.56
CA TYR A 358 8.15 -9.00 6.33
C TYR A 358 8.56 -9.58 4.98
N ASN A 359 7.77 -10.52 4.44
CA ASN A 359 8.04 -11.14 3.14
C ASN A 359 7.49 -10.36 1.94
N ASP A 360 6.94 -9.16 2.16
CA ASP A 360 6.41 -8.32 1.08
C ASP A 360 7.53 -7.85 0.15
N MET A 361 7.42 -8.20 -1.13
CA MET A 361 8.35 -7.79 -2.21
C MET A 361 7.75 -6.73 -3.14
N VAL A 362 6.51 -6.34 -2.93
CA VAL A 362 5.83 -5.27 -3.68
C VAL A 362 5.98 -3.94 -2.94
N CYS A 363 5.54 -3.90 -1.68
CA CYS A 363 5.77 -2.78 -0.78
C CYS A 363 6.70 -3.25 0.36
N PRO A 364 8.01 -3.22 0.14
CA PRO A 364 8.95 -3.90 1.04
C PRO A 364 8.93 -3.32 2.45
N PRO A 365 9.15 -4.15 3.48
CA PRO A 365 9.09 -3.71 4.88
C PRO A 365 10.08 -2.59 5.19
N THR A 366 11.24 -2.52 4.54
CA THR A 366 12.19 -1.40 4.67
C THR A 366 11.51 -0.06 4.36
N SER A 367 10.79 0.04 3.24
CA SER A 367 10.09 1.27 2.86
C SER A 367 8.88 1.56 3.76
N THR A 368 8.16 0.53 4.20
CA THR A 368 7.01 0.69 5.10
C THR A 368 7.44 1.20 6.48
N PHE A 369 8.52 0.65 7.04
CA PHE A 369 9.08 1.17 8.30
C PHE A 369 9.64 2.58 8.17
N SER A 370 10.19 2.95 7.01
CA SER A 370 10.59 4.34 6.74
C SER A 370 9.44 5.33 6.91
N VAL A 371 8.23 4.93 6.54
CA VAL A 371 7.01 5.72 6.74
C VAL A 371 6.51 5.63 8.18
N TYR A 372 6.38 4.42 8.71
CA TYR A 372 5.83 4.20 10.06
C TYR A 372 6.64 4.90 11.14
N ASN A 373 7.97 4.82 11.06
CA ASN A 373 8.86 5.33 12.11
C ASN A 373 8.83 6.86 12.25
N VAL A 374 8.51 7.60 11.19
CA VAL A 374 8.44 9.08 11.24
C VAL A 374 7.09 9.62 11.70
N ILE A 375 6.07 8.77 11.83
CA ILE A 375 4.76 9.16 12.35
C ILE A 375 4.89 9.41 13.84
N THR A 376 4.48 10.60 14.29
CA THR A 376 4.50 11.02 15.70
C THR A 376 3.11 11.02 16.35
N SER A 377 2.05 10.96 15.57
CA SER A 377 0.68 10.79 16.07
C SER A 377 0.47 9.38 16.65
N PRO A 378 -0.61 9.14 17.42
CA PRO A 378 -0.94 7.81 17.91
C PRO A 378 -0.96 6.78 16.78
N LYS A 379 -0.25 5.69 16.96
CA LYS A 379 -0.10 4.67 15.91
C LYS A 379 -0.10 3.26 16.49
N GLU A 380 -0.75 2.36 15.77
CA GLU A 380 -0.80 0.94 16.05
C GLU A 380 -0.28 0.18 14.83
N ILE A 381 0.44 -0.90 15.04
CA ILE A 381 0.96 -1.73 13.96
C ILE A 381 0.66 -3.20 14.21
N VAL A 382 0.18 -3.88 13.19
CA VAL A 382 0.09 -5.33 13.14
C VAL A 382 1.13 -5.83 12.15
N ILE A 383 2.00 -6.71 12.62
CA ILE A 383 3.01 -7.36 11.80
C ILE A 383 2.63 -8.83 11.66
N MET A 384 2.62 -9.30 10.42
CA MET A 384 2.50 -10.71 10.10
C MET A 384 3.78 -11.11 9.38
N GLU A 385 4.73 -11.66 10.11
CA GLU A 385 6.11 -11.86 9.67
C GLU A 385 6.18 -12.67 8.37
N GLU A 386 5.39 -13.74 8.25
CA GLU A 386 5.37 -14.60 7.07
C GLU A 386 4.64 -14.01 5.86
N ALA A 387 3.82 -12.97 6.05
CA ALA A 387 2.99 -12.45 4.97
C ALA A 387 3.81 -11.75 3.89
N GLU A 388 3.41 -11.99 2.66
CA GLU A 388 3.82 -11.27 1.46
C GLU A 388 2.92 -10.03 1.27
N HIS A 389 2.66 -9.62 0.03
CA HIS A 389 1.78 -8.48 -0.28
C HIS A 389 0.29 -8.82 -0.17
N TYR A 390 -0.12 -9.28 1.01
CA TYR A 390 -1.53 -9.59 1.35
C TYR A 390 -1.77 -9.48 2.85
N ALA A 391 -3.04 -9.35 3.22
CA ALA A 391 -3.50 -9.47 4.59
C ALA A 391 -4.60 -10.54 4.67
N TYR A 392 -4.62 -11.29 5.75
CA TYR A 392 -5.69 -12.26 6.00
C TYR A 392 -7.01 -11.54 6.33
N PRO A 393 -8.17 -12.19 6.11
CA PRO A 393 -9.47 -11.61 6.44
C PRO A 393 -9.59 -11.11 7.88
N GLU A 394 -8.94 -11.80 8.83
CA GLU A 394 -8.90 -11.44 10.25
C GLU A 394 -8.28 -10.04 10.46
N HIS A 395 -7.25 -9.69 9.71
CA HIS A 395 -6.58 -8.40 9.83
C HIS A 395 -7.42 -7.25 9.25
N TRP A 396 -8.16 -7.52 8.16
CA TRP A 396 -9.14 -6.56 7.65
C TRP A 396 -10.30 -6.37 8.63
N SER A 397 -10.74 -7.45 9.28
CA SER A 397 -11.75 -7.40 10.33
C SER A 397 -11.26 -6.62 11.55
N GLN A 398 -10.02 -6.80 11.96
CA GLN A 398 -9.39 -6.05 13.05
C GLN A 398 -9.31 -4.56 12.72
N ALA A 399 -8.90 -4.21 11.51
CA ALA A 399 -8.89 -2.82 11.04
C ALA A 399 -10.29 -2.20 11.03
N LEU A 400 -11.31 -2.96 10.63
CA LEU A 400 -12.69 -2.49 10.64
C LEU A 400 -13.22 -2.27 12.07
N GLN A 401 -12.87 -3.15 13.02
CA GLN A 401 -13.18 -2.95 14.43
C GLN A 401 -12.50 -1.69 14.98
N TRP A 402 -11.25 -1.44 14.61
CA TRP A 402 -10.55 -0.21 14.95
C TRP A 402 -11.28 1.02 14.39
N ILE A 403 -11.74 0.97 13.13
CA ILE A 403 -12.56 2.03 12.51
C ILE A 403 -13.82 2.29 13.36
N TYR A 404 -14.57 1.24 13.68
CA TYR A 404 -15.78 1.38 14.52
C TYR A 404 -15.48 2.01 15.86
N SER A 405 -14.43 1.57 16.55
CA SER A 405 -14.02 2.14 17.84
C SER A 405 -13.70 3.63 17.78
N LYS A 406 -13.06 4.08 16.69
CA LYS A 406 -12.74 5.49 16.47
C LYS A 406 -13.96 6.33 16.09
N GLN A 407 -15.00 5.71 15.58
CA GLN A 407 -16.25 6.37 15.18
C GLN A 407 -17.35 6.29 16.26
N GLY A 408 -17.08 5.65 17.39
CA GLY A 408 -18.05 5.49 18.49
C GLY A 408 -19.21 4.54 18.14
N MET A 409 -18.94 3.55 17.32
CA MET A 409 -19.91 2.55 16.83
C MET A 409 -19.74 1.20 17.54
#